data_a1e0517f0664502b4dc44da7a004c8b8
#
_entry.id   a1e0517f0664502b4dc44da7a004c8b8
#
_cell.length_a   1.000
_cell.length_b   1.000
_cell.length_c   1.000
_cell.angle_alpha   90.00
_cell.angle_beta   90.00
_cell.angle_gamma   90.00
#
_symmetry.space_group_name_H-M   'P 1'
#
loop_
_entity.id
_entity.type
_entity.pdbx_description
1 polymer ?
#
loop_
_entity_poly.entity_id
_entity_poly.type
_entity_poly.pdbx_seq_one_letter_code
_entity_poly.pdbx_strand_id
1 'polypeptide(L)'
;FSGRIRHWEVWNEPDCGCWRHGPNPIEYGEFVTATGRTLKAVNPENQVFAGSLTFGRLDYLSQMLSTGCWKYIDAITYHNYKARHFEDDILGLVQDMKALVDTYDPHIAIIQGEHGAPSRGDGRGGLSNFSWTEEKQAKYLSRAILTDLMSGVEFASYFTMVDIFENLEGEFVEINESNYGFYGLLREGFENGKPSGVYTKKPSYRAVQTLASLLSGDVEKTNAPIRFAYPEHASDIWQDVDNAYYIQNDCRTIFQSFCRENGSVGFVYWKATDIINMTYSSEVTVEAYRLPQEVHLINCLTGDIYDIPSDKTELRADGRLLLKNLPIYDYPLMVTFGNFTK
;
A
#
# COMPACT_ATOMS: atom_id res chain seq x y z
N PHE A 1 10.36 9.93 27.46
CA PHE A 1 9.36 9.55 26.46
C PHE A 1 8.09 8.97 27.09
N SER A 2 8.11 8.65 28.38
CA SER A 2 6.98 8.11 29.15
C SER A 2 5.71 8.94 28.93
N GLY A 3 4.64 8.29 28.48
CA GLY A 3 3.34 8.91 28.20
C GLY A 3 3.18 9.59 26.81
N ARG A 4 4.26 9.69 25.99
CA ARG A 4 4.18 10.27 24.64
C ARG A 4 4.33 9.25 23.52
N ILE A 5 5.20 8.23 23.69
CA ILE A 5 5.44 7.17 22.74
C ILE A 5 4.91 5.88 23.35
N ARG A 6 4.03 5.20 22.63
CA ARG A 6 3.40 3.94 23.03
C ARG A 6 3.76 2.78 22.11
N HIS A 7 4.14 3.07 20.86
CA HIS A 7 4.44 2.08 19.84
C HIS A 7 5.96 2.03 19.61
N TRP A 8 6.53 0.86 19.74
CA TRP A 8 7.97 0.63 19.69
C TRP A 8 8.27 -0.52 18.75
N GLU A 9 8.92 -0.22 17.63
CA GLU A 9 9.43 -1.24 16.72
C GLU A 9 10.87 -1.60 17.11
N VAL A 10 11.14 -2.90 17.21
CA VAL A 10 12.42 -3.43 17.69
C VAL A 10 13.32 -3.73 16.49
N TRP A 11 14.27 -2.81 16.24
CA TRP A 11 15.24 -2.89 15.14
C TRP A 11 14.63 -2.64 13.75
N ASN A 12 15.49 -2.71 12.70
CA ASN A 12 15.12 -2.59 11.29
C ASN A 12 15.77 -3.72 10.48
N GLU A 13 14.98 -4.46 9.71
CA GLU A 13 15.42 -5.50 8.77
C GLU A 13 16.50 -6.45 9.32
N PRO A 14 16.23 -7.16 10.43
CA PRO A 14 17.18 -8.06 11.05
C PRO A 14 17.45 -9.33 10.23
N ASP A 15 16.64 -9.58 9.22
CA ASP A 15 16.72 -10.70 8.29
C ASP A 15 17.60 -10.43 7.06
N CYS A 16 18.25 -9.26 7.03
CA CYS A 16 19.22 -8.87 6.00
C CYS A 16 20.53 -8.34 6.60
N GLY A 17 21.33 -7.63 5.82
CA GLY A 17 22.62 -7.05 6.26
C GLY A 17 22.55 -6.00 7.36
N CYS A 18 21.36 -5.58 7.78
CA CYS A 18 21.15 -4.61 8.87
C CYS A 18 21.36 -5.23 10.27
N TRP A 19 21.39 -6.55 10.41
CA TRP A 19 21.77 -7.22 11.64
C TRP A 19 23.29 -7.39 11.74
N ARG A 20 23.85 -7.14 12.93
CA ARG A 20 25.28 -6.90 13.17
C ARG A 20 26.26 -7.93 12.55
N HIS A 21 25.89 -9.18 12.50
CA HIS A 21 26.74 -10.26 11.97
C HIS A 21 26.05 -11.07 10.86
N GLY A 22 25.08 -10.44 10.18
CA GLY A 22 24.18 -11.07 9.24
C GLY A 22 22.96 -11.69 9.94
N PRO A 23 21.97 -12.11 9.17
CA PRO A 23 20.69 -12.59 9.69
C PRO A 23 20.83 -13.73 10.72
N ASN A 24 20.28 -13.52 11.90
CA ASN A 24 20.25 -14.53 12.96
C ASN A 24 18.91 -14.47 13.73
N PRO A 25 17.90 -15.26 13.35
CA PRO A 25 16.57 -15.20 13.92
C PRO A 25 16.52 -15.55 15.42
N ILE A 26 17.44 -16.40 15.89
CA ILE A 26 17.47 -16.79 17.31
C ILE A 26 18.01 -15.63 18.16
N GLU A 27 19.15 -15.06 17.78
CA GLU A 27 19.73 -13.91 18.47
C GLU A 27 18.77 -12.71 18.47
N TYR A 28 18.13 -12.45 17.34
CA TYR A 28 17.12 -11.39 17.24
C TYR A 28 15.90 -11.66 18.13
N GLY A 29 15.39 -12.90 18.17
CA GLY A 29 14.29 -13.28 19.05
C GLY A 29 14.60 -13.11 20.53
N GLU A 30 15.85 -13.41 20.96
CA GLU A 30 16.34 -13.16 22.32
C GLU A 30 16.41 -11.66 22.61
N PHE A 31 16.88 -10.86 21.66
CA PHE A 31 16.91 -9.40 21.75
C PHE A 31 15.51 -8.79 21.86
N VAL A 32 14.56 -9.27 21.04
CA VAL A 32 13.15 -8.89 21.13
C VAL A 32 12.56 -9.22 22.50
N THR A 33 12.87 -10.40 23.04
CA THR A 33 12.43 -10.81 24.38
C THR A 33 12.93 -9.86 25.47
N ALA A 34 14.23 -9.52 25.46
CA ALA A 34 14.83 -8.62 26.44
C ALA A 34 14.23 -7.20 26.34
N THR A 35 14.11 -6.69 25.12
CA THR A 35 13.55 -5.35 24.84
C THR A 35 12.09 -5.26 25.20
N GLY A 36 11.26 -6.19 24.71
CA GLY A 36 9.81 -6.20 24.93
C GLY A 36 9.46 -6.34 26.43
N ARG A 37 10.13 -7.25 27.12
CA ARG A 37 9.99 -7.39 28.59
C ARG A 37 10.30 -6.09 29.32
N THR A 38 11.36 -5.40 28.92
CA THR A 38 11.76 -4.12 29.54
C THR A 38 10.74 -3.02 29.27
N LEU A 39 10.29 -2.89 28.02
CA LEU A 39 9.29 -1.90 27.64
C LEU A 39 7.94 -2.11 28.35
N LYS A 40 7.49 -3.36 28.45
CA LYS A 40 6.26 -3.73 29.17
C LYS A 40 6.39 -3.52 30.68
N ALA A 41 7.57 -3.74 31.26
CA ALA A 41 7.82 -3.46 32.68
C ALA A 41 7.81 -1.96 32.99
N VAL A 42 8.26 -1.11 32.08
CA VAL A 42 8.21 0.36 32.23
C VAL A 42 6.76 0.87 32.11
N ASN A 43 6.01 0.35 31.16
CA ASN A 43 4.61 0.67 30.97
C ASN A 43 3.91 -0.50 30.26
N PRO A 44 2.97 -1.19 30.94
CA PRO A 44 2.23 -2.31 30.36
C PRO A 44 1.43 -1.96 29.09
N GLU A 45 1.05 -0.68 28.91
CA GLU A 45 0.33 -0.18 27.74
C GLU A 45 1.23 0.02 26.50
N ASN A 46 2.55 -0.16 26.63
CA ASN A 46 3.42 -0.08 25.46
C ASN A 46 3.10 -1.21 24.48
N GLN A 47 2.95 -0.84 23.22
CA GLN A 47 2.82 -1.77 22.10
C GLN A 47 4.22 -2.04 21.53
N VAL A 48 4.60 -3.29 21.47
CA VAL A 48 5.92 -3.73 21.00
C VAL A 48 5.76 -4.45 19.68
N PHE A 49 6.37 -3.92 18.66
CA PHE A 49 6.37 -4.48 17.31
C PHE A 49 7.73 -5.13 17.03
N ALA A 50 7.72 -6.31 16.43
CA ALA A 50 8.94 -7.02 16.05
C ALA A 50 8.82 -7.57 14.63
N GLY A 51 9.93 -7.95 14.06
CA GLY A 51 10.03 -8.44 12.70
C GLY A 51 10.75 -7.42 11.84
N SER A 52 10.06 -6.39 11.36
CA SER A 52 10.62 -5.46 10.36
C SER A 52 11.24 -6.22 9.18
N LEU A 53 10.58 -7.34 8.78
CA LEU A 53 11.16 -8.36 7.90
C LEU A 53 11.09 -7.94 6.45
N THR A 54 12.22 -8.04 5.75
CA THR A 54 12.22 -7.86 4.30
C THR A 54 11.36 -8.96 3.65
N PHE A 55 10.33 -8.56 2.87
CA PHE A 55 9.42 -9.50 2.20
C PHE A 55 8.78 -10.57 3.10
N GLY A 56 8.64 -10.30 4.40
CA GLY A 56 7.92 -11.15 5.36
C GLY A 56 8.45 -12.58 5.50
N ARG A 57 9.74 -12.80 5.42
CA ARG A 57 10.45 -14.07 5.48
C ARG A 57 9.91 -15.07 6.53
N LEU A 58 9.00 -15.96 6.11
CA LEU A 58 8.33 -16.92 6.99
C LEU A 58 9.30 -17.86 7.72
N ASP A 59 10.39 -18.25 7.05
CA ASP A 59 11.45 -19.09 7.64
C ASP A 59 12.16 -18.39 8.81
N TYR A 60 12.47 -17.10 8.65
CA TYR A 60 13.06 -16.29 9.70
C TYR A 60 12.07 -16.05 10.84
N LEU A 61 10.82 -15.66 10.49
CA LEU A 61 9.75 -15.43 11.45
C LEU A 61 9.47 -16.65 12.32
N SER A 62 9.38 -17.83 11.73
CA SER A 62 9.14 -19.07 12.46
C SER A 62 10.24 -19.36 13.50
N GLN A 63 11.52 -19.20 13.10
CA GLN A 63 12.65 -19.40 13.99
C GLN A 63 12.69 -18.34 15.10
N MET A 64 12.44 -17.08 14.78
CA MET A 64 12.35 -16.00 15.76
C MET A 64 11.27 -16.29 16.80
N LEU A 65 10.07 -16.65 16.39
CA LEU A 65 8.95 -16.95 17.30
C LEU A 65 9.23 -18.17 18.19
N SER A 66 9.99 -19.15 17.70
CA SER A 66 10.37 -20.35 18.47
C SER A 66 11.20 -20.03 19.74
N THR A 67 11.83 -18.85 19.83
CA THR A 67 12.53 -18.39 21.03
C THR A 67 11.61 -18.01 22.18
N GLY A 68 10.30 -17.88 21.94
CA GLY A 68 9.31 -17.45 22.92
C GLY A 68 9.15 -15.93 23.03
N CYS A 69 9.73 -15.16 22.10
CA CYS A 69 9.62 -13.69 22.05
C CYS A 69 8.19 -13.21 21.84
N TRP A 70 7.33 -14.05 21.23
CA TRP A 70 5.91 -13.77 21.00
C TRP A 70 5.15 -13.35 22.26
N LYS A 71 5.61 -13.75 23.46
CA LYS A 71 4.99 -13.38 24.76
C LYS A 71 5.14 -11.90 25.12
N TYR A 72 5.96 -11.16 24.41
CA TYR A 72 6.30 -9.77 24.71
C TYR A 72 6.06 -8.80 23.56
N ILE A 73 5.44 -9.27 22.49
CA ILE A 73 5.12 -8.46 21.32
C ILE A 73 3.61 -8.38 21.08
N ASP A 74 3.18 -7.32 20.43
CA ASP A 74 1.79 -7.07 20.09
C ASP A 74 1.54 -7.15 18.56
N ALA A 75 2.61 -6.99 17.77
CA ALA A 75 2.52 -7.12 16.32
C ALA A 75 3.82 -7.62 15.69
N ILE A 76 3.67 -8.25 14.52
CA ILE A 76 4.75 -8.51 13.57
C ILE A 76 4.68 -7.49 12.45
N THR A 77 5.84 -6.89 12.13
CA THR A 77 5.97 -5.95 11.03
C THR A 77 6.75 -6.56 9.88
N TYR A 78 6.42 -6.13 8.66
CA TYR A 78 7.15 -6.51 7.45
C TYR A 78 7.30 -5.31 6.52
N HIS A 79 8.31 -5.38 5.64
CA HIS A 79 8.55 -4.42 4.58
C HIS A 79 8.28 -5.04 3.22
N ASN A 80 7.75 -4.27 2.29
CA ASN A 80 7.44 -4.78 0.97
C ASN A 80 7.85 -3.80 -0.13
N TYR A 81 8.99 -4.08 -0.76
CA TYR A 81 9.50 -3.33 -1.90
C TYR A 81 9.42 -4.18 -3.16
N LYS A 82 8.21 -4.37 -3.70
CA LYS A 82 7.98 -5.09 -4.96
C LYS A 82 7.46 -4.13 -6.02
N ALA A 83 8.12 -4.11 -7.18
CA ALA A 83 7.71 -3.26 -8.30
C ALA A 83 6.57 -3.85 -9.14
N ARG A 84 6.31 -5.18 -9.05
CA ARG A 84 5.36 -5.90 -9.92
C ARG A 84 4.61 -6.98 -9.19
N HIS A 85 3.40 -7.27 -9.67
CA HIS A 85 2.55 -8.37 -9.18
C HIS A 85 2.40 -8.40 -7.65
N PHE A 86 2.47 -7.22 -7.04
CA PHE A 86 2.55 -7.12 -5.58
C PHE A 86 1.19 -7.36 -4.90
N GLU A 87 0.08 -7.17 -5.59
CA GLU A 87 -1.24 -7.36 -4.99
C GLU A 87 -1.45 -8.80 -4.52
N ASP A 88 -1.19 -9.77 -5.38
CA ASP A 88 -1.35 -11.18 -5.01
C ASP A 88 -0.32 -11.62 -3.99
N ASP A 89 0.92 -11.16 -4.17
CA ASP A 89 2.02 -11.47 -3.27
C ASP A 89 1.77 -10.92 -1.86
N ILE A 90 1.26 -9.69 -1.72
CA ILE A 90 0.93 -9.11 -0.41
C ILE A 90 -0.22 -9.86 0.24
N LEU A 91 -1.33 -10.08 -0.50
CA LEU A 91 -2.50 -10.77 0.05
C LEU A 91 -2.15 -12.17 0.54
N GLY A 92 -1.37 -12.94 -0.24
CA GLY A 92 -0.90 -14.26 0.16
C GLY A 92 0.06 -14.20 1.34
N LEU A 93 1.04 -13.30 1.29
CA LEU A 93 2.06 -13.16 2.34
C LEU A 93 1.45 -12.83 3.71
N VAL A 94 0.54 -11.85 3.76
CA VAL A 94 -0.10 -11.45 5.04
C VAL A 94 -0.93 -12.61 5.59
N GLN A 95 -1.63 -13.34 4.73
CA GLN A 95 -2.39 -14.52 5.13
C GLN A 95 -1.49 -15.60 5.72
N ASP A 96 -0.35 -15.90 5.08
CA ASP A 96 0.60 -16.91 5.53
C ASP A 96 1.30 -16.48 6.84
N MET A 97 1.69 -15.22 6.95
CA MET A 97 2.24 -14.66 8.19
C MET A 97 1.24 -14.76 9.35
N LYS A 98 -0.01 -14.37 9.12
CA LYS A 98 -1.06 -14.45 10.14
C LYS A 98 -1.32 -15.90 10.54
N ALA A 99 -1.41 -16.82 9.60
CA ALA A 99 -1.59 -18.23 9.89
C ALA A 99 -0.45 -18.80 10.76
N LEU A 100 0.81 -18.41 10.48
CA LEU A 100 1.95 -18.81 11.29
C LEU A 100 1.87 -18.21 12.70
N VAL A 101 1.63 -16.92 12.82
CA VAL A 101 1.58 -16.19 14.09
C VAL A 101 0.45 -16.70 14.98
N ASP A 102 -0.71 -17.02 14.41
CA ASP A 102 -1.87 -17.57 15.13
C ASP A 102 -1.61 -18.92 15.81
N THR A 103 -0.59 -19.63 15.38
CA THR A 103 -0.17 -20.86 16.08
C THR A 103 0.49 -20.58 17.44
N TYR A 104 0.94 -19.34 17.68
CA TYR A 104 1.53 -18.89 18.92
C TYR A 104 0.57 -18.03 19.75
N ASP A 105 0.04 -16.97 19.16
CA ASP A 105 -0.94 -16.08 19.78
C ASP A 105 -1.79 -15.36 18.71
N PRO A 106 -3.12 -15.61 18.63
CA PRO A 106 -3.98 -14.97 17.64
C PRO A 106 -4.21 -13.47 17.85
N HIS A 107 -3.81 -12.92 19.00
CA HIS A 107 -3.91 -11.48 19.28
C HIS A 107 -2.76 -10.67 18.69
N ILE A 108 -1.68 -11.31 18.23
CA ILE A 108 -0.59 -10.61 17.59
C ILE A 108 -1.03 -10.15 16.19
N ALA A 109 -1.01 -8.84 15.98
CA ALA A 109 -1.36 -8.21 14.72
C ALA A 109 -0.28 -8.39 13.65
N ILE A 110 -0.66 -8.23 12.38
CA ILE A 110 0.28 -8.03 11.28
C ILE A 110 0.21 -6.56 10.85
N ILE A 111 1.35 -5.94 10.71
CA ILE A 111 1.49 -4.53 10.34
C ILE A 111 2.44 -4.43 9.15
N GLN A 112 2.05 -3.67 8.14
CA GLN A 112 2.96 -3.27 7.10
C GLN A 112 3.79 -2.07 7.62
N GLY A 113 5.06 -2.35 7.98
CA GLY A 113 5.94 -1.38 8.66
C GLY A 113 6.59 -0.40 7.70
N GLU A 114 6.91 -0.83 6.48
CA GLU A 114 7.58 0.01 5.49
C GLU A 114 7.36 -0.48 4.07
N HIS A 115 6.88 0.39 3.22
CA HIS A 115 6.91 0.22 1.78
C HIS A 115 7.07 1.57 1.06
N GLY A 116 7.52 1.54 -0.19
CA GLY A 116 7.65 2.75 -0.98
C GLY A 116 8.07 2.46 -2.40
N ALA A 117 8.03 3.48 -3.21
CA ALA A 117 8.58 3.48 -4.55
C ALA A 117 9.21 4.84 -4.83
N PRO A 118 10.36 4.87 -5.55
CA PRO A 118 10.95 6.14 -5.92
C PRO A 118 10.13 6.82 -7.02
N SER A 119 10.29 8.12 -7.16
CA SER A 119 9.72 8.91 -8.26
C SER A 119 10.69 9.16 -9.40
N ARG A 120 11.92 8.64 -9.30
CA ARG A 120 12.97 8.70 -10.30
C ARG A 120 13.81 7.41 -10.24
N GLY A 121 14.30 6.95 -11.40
CA GLY A 121 15.11 5.74 -11.48
C GLY A 121 16.62 5.95 -11.24
N ASP A 122 17.06 7.20 -11.10
CA ASP A 122 18.47 7.59 -10.93
C ASP A 122 18.85 7.92 -9.48
N GLY A 123 17.95 7.66 -8.53
CA GLY A 123 18.18 7.85 -7.10
C GLY A 123 18.81 6.65 -6.41
N ARG A 124 18.93 6.75 -5.08
CA ARG A 124 19.40 5.67 -4.22
C ARG A 124 18.24 4.92 -3.57
N GLY A 125 18.54 3.76 -3.00
CA GLY A 125 17.60 2.92 -2.24
C GLY A 125 16.95 1.80 -3.03
N GLY A 126 16.02 1.09 -2.42
CA GLY A 126 15.31 -0.05 -3.01
C GLY A 126 14.50 0.35 -4.25
N LEU A 127 14.40 -0.52 -5.23
CA LEU A 127 13.68 -0.31 -6.49
C LEU A 127 14.23 0.82 -7.40
N SER A 128 15.35 1.47 -7.06
CA SER A 128 15.92 2.58 -7.85
C SER A 128 16.33 2.20 -9.27
N ASN A 129 16.55 0.91 -9.56
CA ASN A 129 16.99 0.41 -10.87
C ASN A 129 15.85 0.29 -11.91
N PHE A 130 14.64 0.70 -11.60
CA PHE A 130 13.49 0.68 -12.51
C PHE A 130 13.21 2.07 -13.07
N SER A 131 12.55 2.14 -14.23
CA SER A 131 12.13 3.40 -14.87
C SER A 131 10.98 4.07 -14.12
N TRP A 132 11.28 4.67 -12.98
CA TRP A 132 10.30 5.36 -12.16
C TRP A 132 10.04 6.78 -12.66
N THR A 133 8.78 7.21 -12.48
CA THR A 133 8.32 8.59 -12.62
C THR A 133 7.40 8.93 -11.45
N GLU A 134 7.10 10.19 -11.24
CA GLU A 134 6.16 10.61 -10.20
C GLU A 134 4.75 10.04 -10.41
N GLU A 135 4.34 9.85 -11.66
CA GLU A 135 3.08 9.22 -11.99
C GLU A 135 3.07 7.73 -11.60
N LYS A 136 4.13 7.00 -11.97
CA LYS A 136 4.29 5.59 -11.54
C LYS A 136 4.30 5.46 -10.02
N GLN A 137 5.00 6.36 -9.31
CA GLN A 137 5.00 6.39 -7.85
C GLN A 137 3.58 6.57 -7.29
N ALA A 138 2.78 7.50 -7.85
CA ALA A 138 1.42 7.74 -7.40
C ALA A 138 0.51 6.53 -7.63
N LYS A 139 0.58 5.90 -8.80
CA LYS A 139 -0.15 4.66 -9.12
C LYS A 139 0.23 3.53 -8.18
N TYR A 140 1.54 3.30 -8.01
CA TYR A 140 2.06 2.26 -7.11
C TYR A 140 1.53 2.45 -5.69
N LEU A 141 1.69 3.65 -5.15
CA LEU A 141 1.34 3.93 -3.77
C LEU A 141 -0.16 3.77 -3.51
N SER A 142 -1.00 4.25 -4.41
CA SER A 142 -2.45 4.10 -4.25
C SER A 142 -2.89 2.63 -4.28
N ARG A 143 -2.30 1.81 -5.16
CA ARG A 143 -2.56 0.37 -5.22
C ARG A 143 -2.03 -0.35 -4.00
N ALA A 144 -0.81 -0.04 -3.56
CA ALA A 144 -0.17 -0.69 -2.42
C ALA A 144 -0.93 -0.44 -1.11
N ILE A 145 -1.29 0.81 -0.80
CA ILE A 145 -2.09 1.15 0.39
C ILE A 145 -3.42 0.39 0.39
N LEU A 146 -4.12 0.37 -0.74
CA LEU A 146 -5.40 -0.34 -0.82
C LEU A 146 -5.23 -1.85 -0.67
N THR A 147 -4.17 -2.43 -1.24
CA THR A 147 -3.88 -3.86 -1.10
C THR A 147 -3.54 -4.22 0.35
N ASP A 148 -2.76 -3.39 1.03
CA ASP A 148 -2.49 -3.56 2.46
C ASP A 148 -3.79 -3.55 3.28
N LEU A 149 -4.67 -2.57 3.05
CA LEU A 149 -5.98 -2.52 3.71
C LEU A 149 -6.85 -3.75 3.39
N MET A 150 -6.79 -4.26 2.16
CA MET A 150 -7.50 -5.48 1.76
C MET A 150 -6.94 -6.72 2.44
N SER A 151 -5.63 -6.81 2.65
CA SER A 151 -4.97 -7.95 3.28
C SER A 151 -5.34 -8.13 4.76
N GLY A 152 -5.84 -7.08 5.40
CA GLY A 152 -6.25 -7.11 6.80
C GLY A 152 -5.16 -6.68 7.78
N VAL A 153 -4.10 -6.02 7.31
CA VAL A 153 -3.15 -5.37 8.23
C VAL A 153 -3.84 -4.24 8.99
N GLU A 154 -3.49 -4.06 10.24
CA GLU A 154 -4.06 -3.01 11.08
C GLU A 154 -3.52 -1.62 10.75
N PHE A 155 -2.32 -1.56 10.18
CA PHE A 155 -1.64 -0.32 9.86
C PHE A 155 -0.72 -0.53 8.66
N ALA A 156 -0.61 0.49 7.80
CA ALA A 156 0.34 0.54 6.70
C ALA A 156 1.15 1.84 6.76
N SER A 157 2.47 1.73 6.66
CA SER A 157 3.39 2.85 6.68
C SER A 157 4.03 3.05 5.32
N TYR A 158 4.06 4.28 4.85
CA TYR A 158 4.72 4.64 3.60
C TYR A 158 6.08 5.30 3.86
N PHE A 159 7.09 4.84 3.18
CA PHE A 159 8.41 5.41 3.15
C PHE A 159 8.60 6.24 1.86
N THR A 160 8.56 7.60 1.90
CA THR A 160 8.58 8.45 3.08
C THR A 160 7.88 9.80 2.81
N MET A 161 7.82 10.70 3.78
CA MET A 161 7.14 11.99 3.62
C MET A 161 7.89 12.93 2.66
N VAL A 162 9.22 12.99 2.74
CA VAL A 162 10.09 13.87 1.92
C VAL A 162 11.17 13.04 1.23
N ASP A 163 11.69 13.53 0.11
CA ASP A 163 12.89 12.94 -0.47
C ASP A 163 14.04 13.03 0.54
N ILE A 164 14.82 11.98 0.67
CA ILE A 164 15.81 11.84 1.73
C ILE A 164 17.22 11.68 1.20
N PHE A 165 18.18 12.26 1.91
CA PHE A 165 19.58 11.98 1.72
C PHE A 165 19.92 10.59 2.25
N GLU A 166 20.53 9.75 1.42
CA GLU A 166 20.98 8.42 1.80
C GLU A 166 22.50 8.30 1.71
N ASN A 167 23.13 8.00 2.85
CA ASN A 167 24.52 7.61 2.92
C ASN A 167 24.63 6.18 3.45
N LEU A 168 24.65 5.21 2.55
CA LEU A 168 24.68 3.79 2.89
C LEU A 168 26.04 3.27 3.34
N GLU A 169 27.13 3.99 3.08
CA GLU A 169 28.50 3.49 3.25
C GLU A 169 29.18 3.97 4.56
N GLY A 170 28.47 4.79 5.36
CA GLY A 170 29.02 5.31 6.61
C GLY A 170 30.19 6.29 6.45
N GLU A 171 30.58 6.62 5.24
CA GLU A 171 31.56 7.65 4.93
C GLU A 171 30.93 9.03 4.96
N PHE A 172 31.72 10.04 5.27
CA PHE A 172 31.28 11.43 5.16
C PHE A 172 31.18 11.80 3.68
N VAL A 173 29.96 11.86 3.16
CA VAL A 173 29.67 12.23 1.77
C VAL A 173 29.04 13.63 1.77
N GLU A 174 29.44 14.47 0.81
CA GLU A 174 28.79 15.77 0.62
C GLU A 174 27.31 15.59 0.25
N ILE A 175 26.43 16.34 0.94
CA ILE A 175 25.00 16.32 0.66
C ILE A 175 24.73 16.93 -0.71
N ASN A 176 24.36 16.09 -1.68
CA ASN A 176 24.00 16.51 -3.02
C ASN A 176 22.91 15.59 -3.62
N GLU A 177 22.31 16.03 -4.72
CA GLU A 177 21.19 15.36 -5.38
C GLU A 177 21.50 13.89 -5.74
N SER A 178 22.74 13.56 -6.13
CA SER A 178 23.13 12.20 -6.53
C SER A 178 23.09 11.17 -5.39
N ASN A 179 23.01 11.65 -4.15
CA ASN A 179 22.94 10.83 -2.94
C ASN A 179 21.53 10.82 -2.30
N TYR A 180 20.51 11.23 -3.06
CA TYR A 180 19.13 11.21 -2.59
C TYR A 180 18.36 9.96 -3.03
N GLY A 181 17.51 9.46 -2.14
CA GLY A 181 16.40 8.58 -2.43
C GLY A 181 15.12 9.40 -2.65
N PHE A 182 14.48 9.21 -3.80
CA PHE A 182 13.33 10.02 -4.24
C PHE A 182 11.99 9.40 -3.85
N TYR A 183 11.89 8.88 -2.65
CA TYR A 183 10.67 8.19 -2.13
C TYR A 183 9.61 9.14 -1.59
N GLY A 184 9.94 10.41 -1.38
CA GLY A 184 9.06 11.38 -0.74
C GLY A 184 7.73 11.56 -1.45
N LEU A 185 6.69 11.85 -0.67
CA LEU A 185 5.45 12.47 -1.16
C LEU A 185 5.69 13.94 -1.53
N LEU A 186 6.69 14.54 -0.87
CA LEU A 186 7.17 15.88 -1.15
C LEU A 186 8.53 15.79 -1.84
N ARG A 187 8.66 16.48 -2.97
CA ARG A 187 9.90 16.59 -3.72
C ARG A 187 10.79 17.65 -3.08
N GLU A 188 12.03 17.27 -2.77
CA GLU A 188 13.09 18.24 -2.45
C GLU A 188 13.50 19.02 -3.70
N GLY A 189 13.63 20.33 -3.58
CA GLY A 189 14.21 21.18 -4.60
C GLY A 189 15.74 21.18 -4.52
N PHE A 190 16.42 21.25 -5.69
CA PHE A 190 17.88 21.34 -5.73
C PHE A 190 18.35 22.58 -6.48
N GLU A 191 19.39 23.24 -5.94
CA GLU A 191 20.10 24.35 -6.57
C GLU A 191 21.60 23.99 -6.66
N ASN A 192 22.12 23.93 -7.87
CA ASN A 192 23.51 23.49 -8.12
C ASN A 192 23.85 22.12 -7.48
N GLY A 193 22.88 21.20 -7.51
CA GLY A 193 22.99 19.85 -6.94
C GLY A 193 22.85 19.78 -5.41
N LYS A 194 22.64 20.89 -4.72
CA LYS A 194 22.44 20.92 -3.26
C LYS A 194 20.97 21.11 -2.91
N PRO A 195 20.47 20.47 -1.82
CA PRO A 195 19.09 20.63 -1.40
C PRO A 195 18.82 22.11 -1.05
N SER A 196 17.70 22.62 -1.56
CA SER A 196 17.28 24.01 -1.35
C SER A 196 16.43 24.19 -0.08
N GLY A 197 15.90 23.11 0.48
CA GLY A 197 14.91 23.14 1.57
C GLY A 197 13.51 23.57 1.10
N VAL A 198 13.28 23.68 -0.20
CA VAL A 198 11.98 24.01 -0.78
C VAL A 198 11.29 22.73 -1.22
N TYR A 199 10.16 22.40 -0.60
CA TYR A 199 9.40 21.19 -0.85
C TYR A 199 8.16 21.44 -1.71
N THR A 200 7.92 20.58 -2.69
CA THR A 200 6.72 20.62 -3.53
C THR A 200 5.98 19.29 -3.52
N LYS A 201 4.65 19.34 -3.54
CA LYS A 201 3.80 18.15 -3.55
C LYS A 201 3.93 17.39 -4.87
N LYS A 202 4.22 16.08 -4.79
CA LYS A 202 4.16 15.19 -5.94
C LYS A 202 2.72 14.70 -6.19
N PRO A 203 2.41 14.08 -7.34
CA PRO A 203 1.13 13.41 -7.58
C PRO A 203 0.79 12.37 -6.50
N SER A 204 1.79 11.64 -6.00
CA SER A 204 1.65 10.67 -4.90
C SER A 204 1.11 11.29 -3.60
N TYR A 205 1.47 12.55 -3.29
CA TYR A 205 0.87 13.27 -2.15
C TYR A 205 -0.64 13.40 -2.32
N ARG A 206 -1.11 13.74 -3.53
CA ARG A 206 -2.52 13.90 -3.82
C ARG A 206 -3.26 12.56 -3.71
N ALA A 207 -2.67 11.48 -4.25
CA ALA A 207 -3.24 10.14 -4.16
C ALA A 207 -3.44 9.70 -2.69
N VAL A 208 -2.41 9.87 -1.85
CA VAL A 208 -2.51 9.57 -0.41
C VAL A 208 -3.57 10.42 0.28
N GLN A 209 -3.58 11.73 0.01
CA GLN A 209 -4.58 12.64 0.56
C GLN A 209 -6.01 12.22 0.18
N THR A 210 -6.22 11.81 -1.07
CA THR A 210 -7.51 11.32 -1.56
C THR A 210 -7.94 10.06 -0.82
N LEU A 211 -7.07 9.04 -0.76
CA LEU A 211 -7.39 7.80 -0.06
C LEU A 211 -7.63 8.03 1.43
N ALA A 212 -6.82 8.85 2.09
CA ALA A 212 -7.03 9.19 3.49
C ALA A 212 -8.37 9.90 3.73
N SER A 213 -8.82 10.76 2.80
CA SER A 213 -10.13 11.41 2.89
C SER A 213 -11.29 10.44 2.66
N LEU A 214 -11.18 9.55 1.68
CA LEU A 214 -12.22 8.60 1.32
C LEU A 214 -12.42 7.50 2.36
N LEU A 215 -11.32 7.04 2.98
CA LEU A 215 -11.29 5.87 3.85
C LEU A 215 -11.12 6.22 5.34
N SER A 216 -11.30 7.49 5.71
CA SER A 216 -11.27 7.92 7.12
C SER A 216 -12.62 7.80 7.81
N GLY A 217 -12.58 7.71 9.14
CA GLY A 217 -13.77 7.71 10.00
C GLY A 217 -14.42 6.34 10.12
N ASP A 218 -15.72 6.29 9.90
CA ASP A 218 -16.59 5.13 10.05
C ASP A 218 -16.58 4.14 8.87
N VAL A 219 -15.49 4.08 8.12
CA VAL A 219 -15.40 3.22 6.93
C VAL A 219 -14.98 1.81 7.32
N GLU A 220 -15.81 0.84 6.93
CA GLU A 220 -15.55 -0.58 7.14
C GLU A 220 -15.53 -1.35 5.82
N LYS A 221 -14.72 -2.43 5.74
CA LYS A 221 -14.77 -3.35 4.60
C LYS A 221 -16.10 -4.08 4.57
N THR A 222 -16.64 -4.26 3.37
CA THR A 222 -17.88 -5.01 3.17
C THR A 222 -17.83 -5.82 1.87
N ASN A 223 -18.80 -6.71 1.70
CA ASN A 223 -19.03 -7.45 0.47
C ASN A 223 -20.30 -6.95 -0.20
N ALA A 224 -20.20 -5.82 -0.87
CA ALA A 224 -21.33 -5.27 -1.61
C ALA A 224 -21.73 -6.18 -2.80
N PRO A 225 -23.02 -6.28 -3.14
CA PRO A 225 -23.51 -7.11 -4.24
C PRO A 225 -23.22 -6.45 -5.60
N ILE A 226 -21.97 -6.55 -6.05
CA ILE A 226 -21.44 -5.92 -7.27
C ILE A 226 -20.87 -7.00 -8.18
N ARG A 227 -21.10 -6.86 -9.49
CA ARG A 227 -20.51 -7.70 -10.54
C ARG A 227 -19.88 -6.83 -11.61
N PHE A 228 -18.81 -7.31 -12.22
CA PHE A 228 -18.15 -6.70 -13.37
C PHE A 228 -18.45 -7.53 -14.64
N ALA A 229 -18.77 -6.85 -15.73
CA ALA A 229 -18.87 -7.42 -17.05
C ALA A 229 -17.93 -6.68 -18.01
N TYR A 230 -17.03 -7.42 -18.63
CA TYR A 230 -16.07 -6.90 -19.60
C TYR A 230 -16.61 -7.01 -21.02
N PRO A 231 -16.19 -6.13 -21.96
CA PRO A 231 -16.44 -6.30 -23.39
C PRO A 231 -15.88 -7.64 -23.89
N GLU A 232 -16.58 -8.28 -24.83
CA GLU A 232 -16.21 -9.62 -25.35
C GLU A 232 -14.84 -9.68 -26.03
N HIS A 233 -14.25 -8.55 -26.40
CA HIS A 233 -13.01 -8.45 -27.18
C HIS A 233 -11.94 -7.53 -26.55
N ALA A 234 -11.92 -7.42 -25.25
CA ALA A 234 -10.86 -6.67 -24.57
C ALA A 234 -9.53 -7.45 -24.63
N SER A 235 -8.94 -7.59 -25.81
CA SER A 235 -7.62 -8.20 -26.03
C SER A 235 -6.55 -7.11 -26.08
N ASP A 236 -6.18 -6.58 -24.96
CA ASP A 236 -5.21 -5.49 -24.90
C ASP A 236 -3.84 -6.04 -24.52
N ILE A 237 -2.93 -6.06 -25.46
CA ILE A 237 -1.51 -6.24 -25.19
C ILE A 237 -0.88 -4.87 -25.32
N TRP A 238 -0.31 -4.41 -24.21
CA TRP A 238 0.41 -3.14 -24.17
C TRP A 238 1.90 -3.39 -24.01
N GLN A 239 2.71 -2.66 -24.74
CA GLN A 239 4.14 -2.62 -24.56
C GLN A 239 4.50 -1.38 -23.74
N ASP A 240 5.09 -1.58 -22.57
CA ASP A 240 5.74 -0.50 -21.84
C ASP A 240 7.06 -0.18 -22.53
N VAL A 241 7.14 0.98 -23.18
CA VAL A 241 8.31 1.41 -23.94
C VAL A 241 9.57 1.57 -23.08
N ASP A 242 9.40 1.86 -21.79
CA ASP A 242 10.53 2.06 -20.88
C ASP A 242 11.13 0.76 -20.38
N ASN A 243 10.30 -0.27 -20.20
CA ASN A 243 10.70 -1.55 -19.62
C ASN A 243 10.71 -2.71 -20.61
N ALA A 244 10.27 -2.50 -21.86
CA ALA A 244 10.10 -3.51 -22.88
C ALA A 244 9.21 -4.70 -22.45
N TYR A 245 8.24 -4.47 -21.56
CA TYR A 245 7.29 -5.47 -21.11
C TYR A 245 5.99 -5.39 -21.86
N TYR A 246 5.35 -6.55 -22.00
CA TYR A 246 4.02 -6.67 -22.52
C TYR A 246 3.02 -6.80 -21.37
N ILE A 247 2.02 -5.94 -21.34
CA ILE A 247 0.92 -6.03 -20.41
C ILE A 247 -0.16 -6.88 -21.07
N GLN A 248 -0.50 -7.98 -20.42
CA GLN A 248 -1.49 -8.91 -20.92
C GLN A 248 -2.87 -8.63 -20.33
N ASN A 249 -3.88 -8.92 -21.09
CA ASN A 249 -5.28 -8.69 -20.72
C ASN A 249 -5.84 -9.70 -19.72
N ASP A 250 -5.11 -10.75 -19.40
CA ASP A 250 -5.47 -11.74 -18.40
C ASP A 250 -5.24 -11.27 -16.95
N CYS A 251 -4.63 -10.08 -16.77
CA CYS A 251 -4.52 -9.46 -15.46
C CYS A 251 -5.91 -9.21 -14.87
N ARG A 252 -6.12 -9.71 -13.66
CA ARG A 252 -7.41 -9.59 -12.98
C ARG A 252 -7.75 -8.16 -12.58
N THR A 253 -9.03 -7.89 -12.41
CA THR A 253 -9.50 -6.69 -11.73
C THR A 253 -9.46 -6.94 -10.23
N ILE A 254 -8.78 -6.05 -9.54
CA ILE A 254 -8.82 -5.97 -8.08
C ILE A 254 -10.00 -5.07 -7.71
N PHE A 255 -10.74 -5.43 -6.69
CA PHE A 255 -11.76 -4.57 -6.11
C PHE A 255 -12.01 -4.87 -4.64
N GLN A 256 -12.44 -3.85 -3.91
CA GLN A 256 -12.89 -3.96 -2.52
C GLN A 256 -14.04 -2.98 -2.30
N SER A 257 -15.07 -3.46 -1.63
CA SER A 257 -16.20 -2.62 -1.20
C SER A 257 -16.02 -2.16 0.25
N PHE A 258 -16.53 -0.97 0.51
CA PHE A 258 -16.57 -0.33 1.82
C PHE A 258 -17.97 0.18 2.10
N CYS A 259 -18.35 0.24 3.38
CA CYS A 259 -19.59 0.86 3.81
C CYS A 259 -19.34 1.87 4.92
N ARG A 260 -20.31 2.76 5.10
CA ARG A 260 -20.38 3.69 6.23
C ARG A 260 -21.62 3.42 7.08
N GLU A 261 -21.63 3.89 8.32
CA GLU A 261 -22.78 3.76 9.23
C GLU A 261 -24.07 4.36 8.64
N ASN A 262 -23.97 5.38 7.78
CA ASN A 262 -25.12 5.99 7.11
C ASN A 262 -25.73 5.12 5.98
N GLY A 263 -25.21 3.91 5.76
CA GLY A 263 -25.67 2.98 4.74
C GLY A 263 -25.14 3.26 3.31
N SER A 264 -24.31 4.29 3.14
CA SER A 264 -23.63 4.50 1.84
C SER A 264 -22.56 3.44 1.60
N VAL A 265 -22.34 3.13 0.33
CA VAL A 265 -21.37 2.11 -0.10
C VAL A 265 -20.43 2.71 -1.13
N GLY A 266 -19.16 2.35 -1.04
CA GLY A 266 -18.18 2.64 -2.07
C GLY A 266 -17.41 1.39 -2.45
N PHE A 267 -16.94 1.29 -3.68
CA PHE A 267 -15.98 0.26 -4.03
C PHE A 267 -14.85 0.83 -4.88
N VAL A 268 -13.63 0.44 -4.54
CA VAL A 268 -12.44 0.73 -5.34
C VAL A 268 -12.20 -0.41 -6.30
N TYR A 269 -11.68 -0.10 -7.49
CA TYR A 269 -11.32 -1.10 -8.48
C TYR A 269 -10.23 -0.60 -9.42
N TRP A 270 -9.38 -1.53 -9.89
CA TRP A 270 -8.34 -1.28 -10.88
C TRP A 270 -7.93 -2.56 -11.59
N LYS A 271 -7.20 -2.42 -12.69
CA LYS A 271 -6.58 -3.53 -13.40
C LYS A 271 -5.17 -3.78 -12.83
N ALA A 272 -4.93 -4.99 -12.32
CA ALA A 272 -3.65 -5.37 -11.72
C ALA A 272 -2.58 -5.69 -12.80
N THR A 273 -2.40 -4.79 -13.76
CA THR A 273 -1.33 -4.85 -14.75
C THR A 273 -0.02 -4.33 -14.16
N ASP A 274 1.08 -4.50 -14.87
CA ASP A 274 2.30 -3.74 -14.59
C ASP A 274 2.01 -2.24 -14.59
N ILE A 275 2.68 -1.50 -13.72
CA ILE A 275 2.56 -0.04 -13.67
C ILE A 275 3.43 0.55 -14.77
N ILE A 276 2.80 1.30 -15.68
CA ILE A 276 3.45 1.90 -16.84
C ILE A 276 3.45 3.43 -16.79
N ASN A 277 4.32 4.06 -17.58
CA ASN A 277 4.39 5.53 -17.66
C ASN A 277 3.18 6.14 -18.39
N MET A 278 2.55 5.39 -19.30
CA MET A 278 1.28 5.77 -19.89
C MET A 278 0.11 5.18 -19.09
N THR A 279 -1.08 5.70 -19.27
CA THR A 279 -2.27 5.16 -18.64
C THR A 279 -2.81 3.99 -19.43
N TYR A 280 -2.85 2.79 -18.83
CA TYR A 280 -3.68 1.71 -19.33
C TYR A 280 -5.15 2.12 -19.18
N SER A 281 -5.95 1.94 -20.21
CA SER A 281 -7.37 2.26 -20.20
C SER A 281 -8.17 1.20 -20.93
N SER A 282 -9.23 0.74 -20.31
CA SER A 282 -10.26 -0.11 -20.89
C SER A 282 -11.61 0.29 -20.31
N GLU A 283 -12.66 -0.45 -20.62
CA GLU A 283 -14.02 -0.20 -20.14
C GLU A 283 -14.57 -1.43 -19.40
N VAL A 284 -15.45 -1.19 -18.46
CA VAL A 284 -16.16 -2.22 -17.71
C VAL A 284 -17.60 -1.78 -17.44
N THR A 285 -18.53 -2.73 -17.49
CA THR A 285 -19.90 -2.51 -17.00
C THR A 285 -19.99 -3.07 -15.57
N VAL A 286 -20.53 -2.27 -14.67
CA VAL A 286 -20.75 -2.63 -13.28
C VAL A 286 -22.23 -2.87 -13.06
N GLU A 287 -22.59 -4.02 -12.51
CA GLU A 287 -23.92 -4.33 -12.01
C GLU A 287 -23.94 -4.23 -10.50
N ALA A 288 -24.81 -3.38 -9.95
CA ALA A 288 -25.01 -3.20 -8.53
C ALA A 288 -26.45 -3.55 -8.13
N TYR A 289 -26.62 -4.25 -7.01
CA TYR A 289 -27.92 -4.71 -6.54
C TYR A 289 -28.36 -3.98 -5.28
N ARG A 290 -29.54 -3.32 -5.33
CA ARG A 290 -30.17 -2.71 -4.16
C ARG A 290 -29.30 -1.70 -3.41
N LEU A 291 -28.45 -0.98 -4.15
CA LEU A 291 -27.64 0.11 -3.62
C LEU A 291 -28.34 1.47 -3.86
N PRO A 292 -28.01 2.53 -3.12
CA PRO A 292 -28.51 3.89 -3.38
C PRO A 292 -28.26 4.31 -4.83
N GLN A 293 -29.16 5.13 -5.40
CA GLN A 293 -29.11 5.51 -6.81
C GLN A 293 -28.26 6.76 -7.08
N GLU A 294 -27.88 7.50 -6.08
CA GLU A 294 -26.93 8.61 -6.19
C GLU A 294 -25.54 8.01 -6.33
N VAL A 295 -24.94 8.16 -7.52
CA VAL A 295 -23.71 7.45 -7.89
C VAL A 295 -22.69 8.43 -8.43
N HIS A 296 -21.47 8.35 -7.91
CA HIS A 296 -20.32 9.14 -8.38
C HIS A 296 -19.14 8.24 -8.68
N LEU A 297 -18.30 8.67 -9.63
CA LEU A 297 -17.00 8.07 -9.92
C LEU A 297 -15.90 9.01 -9.40
N ILE A 298 -14.96 8.47 -8.67
CA ILE A 298 -13.86 9.21 -8.07
C ILE A 298 -12.54 8.70 -8.63
N ASN A 299 -11.69 9.60 -9.09
CA ASN A 299 -10.31 9.30 -9.43
C ASN A 299 -9.45 9.30 -8.16
N CYS A 300 -8.95 8.14 -7.74
CA CYS A 300 -8.19 8.02 -6.50
C CYS A 300 -6.80 8.69 -6.54
N LEU A 301 -6.25 8.97 -7.73
CA LEU A 301 -4.99 9.71 -7.84
C LEU A 301 -5.18 11.22 -7.64
N THR A 302 -6.26 11.78 -8.19
CA THR A 302 -6.47 13.24 -8.25
C THR A 302 -7.48 13.75 -7.24
N GLY A 303 -8.39 12.88 -6.76
CA GLY A 303 -9.52 13.25 -5.92
C GLY A 303 -10.68 13.88 -6.68
N ASP A 304 -10.64 13.90 -8.01
CA ASP A 304 -11.72 14.44 -8.81
C ASP A 304 -12.95 13.53 -8.73
N ILE A 305 -14.12 14.13 -8.58
CA ILE A 305 -15.41 13.46 -8.47
C ILE A 305 -16.22 13.77 -9.73
N TYR A 306 -16.74 12.74 -10.36
CA TYR A 306 -17.51 12.81 -11.60
C TYR A 306 -18.91 12.26 -11.40
N ASP A 307 -19.90 12.99 -11.90
CA ASP A 307 -21.24 12.45 -12.07
C ASP A 307 -21.23 11.44 -13.22
N ILE A 308 -21.87 10.30 -13.00
CA ILE A 308 -22.02 9.31 -14.07
C ILE A 308 -23.17 9.73 -14.98
N PRO A 309 -22.94 9.95 -16.29
CA PRO A 309 -23.98 10.38 -17.21
C PRO A 309 -25.20 9.45 -17.25
N SER A 310 -26.39 9.99 -17.42
CA SER A 310 -27.65 9.23 -17.39
C SER A 310 -27.75 8.19 -18.51
N ASP A 311 -27.10 8.41 -19.64
CA ASP A 311 -27.03 7.44 -20.75
C ASP A 311 -26.11 6.24 -20.42
N LYS A 312 -25.24 6.37 -19.42
CA LYS A 312 -24.42 5.28 -18.89
C LYS A 312 -25.06 4.56 -17.70
N THR A 313 -26.22 5.00 -17.23
CA THR A 313 -26.94 4.39 -16.10
C THR A 313 -28.24 3.76 -16.57
N GLU A 314 -28.54 2.55 -16.11
CA GLU A 314 -29.78 1.84 -16.38
C GLU A 314 -30.29 1.15 -15.12
N LEU A 315 -31.46 1.57 -14.61
CA LEU A 315 -32.13 0.87 -13.54
C LEU A 315 -33.07 -0.17 -14.15
N ARG A 316 -32.82 -1.44 -13.91
CA ARG A 316 -33.66 -2.55 -14.38
C ARG A 316 -34.85 -2.82 -13.47
N ALA A 317 -35.89 -3.45 -14.03
CA ALA A 317 -37.12 -3.78 -13.29
C ALA A 317 -36.88 -4.71 -12.09
N ASP A 318 -35.81 -5.48 -12.08
CA ASP A 318 -35.41 -6.37 -10.97
C ASP A 318 -34.59 -5.65 -9.87
N GLY A 319 -34.42 -4.34 -9.96
CA GLY A 319 -33.70 -3.51 -9.00
C GLY A 319 -32.19 -3.48 -9.21
N ARG A 320 -31.68 -4.03 -10.32
CA ARG A 320 -30.27 -3.88 -10.71
C ARG A 320 -30.01 -2.50 -11.28
N LEU A 321 -28.97 -1.87 -10.83
CA LEU A 321 -28.40 -0.67 -11.44
C LEU A 321 -27.19 -1.09 -12.28
N LEU A 322 -27.22 -0.76 -13.57
CA LEU A 322 -26.11 -0.96 -14.48
C LEU A 322 -25.40 0.36 -14.70
N LEU A 323 -24.09 0.36 -14.50
CA LEU A 323 -23.19 1.45 -14.86
C LEU A 323 -22.36 0.99 -16.06
N LYS A 324 -22.68 1.50 -17.24
CA LYS A 324 -22.14 1.03 -18.52
C LYS A 324 -20.87 1.80 -18.89
N ASN A 325 -19.91 1.06 -19.44
CA ASN A 325 -18.69 1.63 -20.02
C ASN A 325 -17.98 2.60 -19.06
N LEU A 326 -17.85 2.18 -17.80
CA LEU A 326 -17.01 2.88 -16.85
C LEU A 326 -15.54 2.63 -17.21
N PRO A 327 -14.67 3.64 -17.06
CA PRO A 327 -13.24 3.42 -17.26
C PRO A 327 -12.70 2.44 -16.23
N ILE A 328 -11.71 1.64 -16.64
CA ILE A 328 -10.86 0.86 -15.74
C ILE A 328 -9.41 1.13 -16.12
N TYR A 329 -8.61 1.50 -15.14
CA TYR A 329 -7.22 1.90 -15.31
C TYR A 329 -6.26 0.96 -14.55
N ASP A 330 -4.97 1.13 -14.74
CA ASP A 330 -3.90 0.50 -13.97
C ASP A 330 -3.68 1.16 -12.59
N TYR A 331 -4.63 2.02 -12.18
CA TYR A 331 -4.68 2.65 -10.87
C TYR A 331 -6.13 2.74 -10.36
N PRO A 332 -6.33 2.88 -9.06
CA PRO A 332 -7.66 2.81 -8.46
C PRO A 332 -8.60 3.94 -8.90
N LEU A 333 -9.80 3.54 -9.26
CA LEU A 333 -10.99 4.36 -9.27
C LEU A 333 -11.93 3.89 -8.15
N MET A 334 -12.80 4.78 -7.68
CA MET A 334 -13.83 4.45 -6.70
C MET A 334 -15.21 4.84 -7.23
N VAL A 335 -16.16 3.92 -7.22
CA VAL A 335 -17.58 4.25 -7.40
C VAL A 335 -18.24 4.31 -6.03
N THR A 336 -19.03 5.33 -5.79
CA THR A 336 -19.77 5.53 -4.55
C THR A 336 -21.26 5.55 -4.78
N PHE A 337 -22.01 4.99 -3.84
CA PHE A 337 -23.46 4.94 -3.82
C PHE A 337 -23.98 5.63 -2.55
N GLY A 338 -24.87 6.60 -2.75
CA GLY A 338 -25.33 7.46 -1.67
C GLY A 338 -24.26 8.44 -1.19
N ASN A 339 -24.46 9.02 -0.02
CA ASN A 339 -23.60 10.06 0.54
C ASN A 339 -22.34 9.46 1.21
N PHE A 340 -21.47 8.84 0.41
CA PHE A 340 -20.23 8.22 0.88
C PHE A 340 -19.13 9.25 1.14
N THR A 341 -19.04 10.28 0.29
CA THR A 341 -18.12 11.41 0.46
C THR A 341 -18.79 12.48 1.31
N LYS A 342 -18.22 12.78 2.46
CA LYS A 342 -18.65 13.90 3.29
C LYS A 342 -17.87 15.17 2.97
#